data_9d301dc5ea6791cd3699869d9d567ec1
#
_entry.id   9d301dc5ea6791cd3699869d9d567ec1
#
_cell.length_a   1.000
_cell.length_b   1.000
_cell.length_c   1.000
_cell.angle_alpha   90.00
_cell.angle_beta   90.00
_cell.angle_gamma   90.00
#
_symmetry.space_group_name_H-M   'P 1'
#
loop_
_entity.id
_entity.type
_entity.pdbx_description
1 polymer ?
#
loop_
_entity_poly.entity_id
_entity_poly.type
_entity_poly.pdbx_seq_one_letter_code
_entity_poly.pdbx_strand_id
1 'polypeptide(L)'
;AALTLKQFFRVLIIEYRTHTCGELRTANAGQKVKLSGWIHRKRNLGNLCFVDLRDHYGITQCVVDSSSDLFKKLEDIRVESVITVDGEVVMRESVNKNMPTGDIEVKVSDVVLHSMADVLPIQGFGEDN
;
A
#
# COMPACT_ATOMS: atom_id res chain seq x y z
N ALA A 1 14.66 10.32 21.51
CA ALA A 1 15.19 9.80 20.27
C ALA A 1 14.12 9.79 19.18
N ALA A 2 14.55 9.93 17.95
CA ALA A 2 13.65 9.96 16.83
C ALA A 2 13.13 8.55 16.53
N LEU A 3 11.86 8.46 16.15
CA LEU A 3 11.29 7.21 15.67
C LEU A 3 11.79 6.92 14.26
N THR A 4 12.02 5.66 13.97
CA THR A 4 12.25 5.26 12.58
C THR A 4 10.93 5.36 11.82
N LEU A 5 11.00 5.38 10.49
CA LEU A 5 9.81 5.37 9.66
C LEU A 5 8.91 4.20 10.00
N LYS A 6 9.48 3.02 10.21
CA LYS A 6 8.69 1.83 10.49
C LYS A 6 8.08 1.82 11.90
N GLN A 7 8.78 2.38 12.87
CA GLN A 7 8.22 2.53 14.21
C GLN A 7 7.05 3.49 14.21
N PHE A 8 7.24 4.61 13.53
CA PHE A 8 6.19 5.60 13.39
C PHE A 8 5.00 5.02 12.62
N PHE A 9 5.26 4.23 11.61
CA PHE A 9 4.22 3.58 10.82
C PHE A 9 3.29 2.73 11.69
N ARG A 10 3.82 2.04 12.71
CA ARG A 10 3.01 1.23 13.61
C ARG A 10 1.93 2.05 14.33
N VAL A 11 2.26 3.27 14.70
CA VAL A 11 1.30 4.14 15.36
C VAL A 11 0.23 4.58 14.39
N LEU A 12 0.63 4.90 13.17
CA LEU A 12 -0.25 5.40 12.13
C LEU A 12 -1.28 4.36 11.67
N ILE A 13 -0.84 3.12 11.43
CA ILE A 13 -1.70 2.12 10.80
C ILE A 13 -2.84 1.64 11.67
N ILE A 14 -2.72 1.75 12.99
CA ILE A 14 -3.78 1.31 13.90
C ILE A 14 -5.10 2.01 13.61
N GLU A 15 -5.04 3.26 13.16
CA GLU A 15 -6.24 4.05 12.90
C GLU A 15 -6.72 4.01 11.44
N TYR A 16 -5.87 3.55 10.52
CA TYR A 16 -6.14 3.73 9.10
C TYR A 16 -6.34 2.43 8.32
N ARG A 17 -6.28 1.27 8.96
CA ARG A 17 -6.41 0.02 8.22
C ARG A 17 -7.55 -0.85 8.73
N THR A 18 -8.09 -1.69 7.83
CA THR A 18 -9.03 -2.75 8.21
C THR A 18 -8.34 -4.10 8.27
N HIS A 19 -7.27 -4.29 7.50
CA HIS A 19 -6.55 -5.55 7.38
C HIS A 19 -5.05 -5.26 7.28
N THR A 20 -4.24 -6.28 7.57
CA THR A 20 -2.81 -6.19 7.33
C THR A 20 -2.50 -6.60 5.89
N CYS A 21 -1.32 -6.23 5.41
CA CYS A 21 -0.87 -6.64 4.07
C CYS A 21 -0.49 -8.12 4.00
N GLY A 22 -0.53 -8.83 5.11
CA GLY A 22 -0.16 -10.25 5.17
C GLY A 22 -1.32 -11.20 5.35
N GLU A 23 -2.53 -10.70 5.59
CA GLU A 23 -3.62 -11.58 5.99
C GLU A 23 -4.66 -11.92 4.92
N LEU A 24 -4.64 -11.23 3.78
CA LEU A 24 -5.66 -11.43 2.75
C LEU A 24 -5.49 -12.76 2.03
N ARG A 25 -6.59 -13.46 1.85
CA ARG A 25 -6.64 -14.76 1.19
C ARG A 25 -7.85 -14.80 0.26
N THR A 26 -8.02 -15.91 -0.44
CA THR A 26 -9.15 -16.07 -1.36
C THR A 26 -10.51 -15.88 -0.69
N ALA A 27 -10.61 -16.22 0.59
CA ALA A 27 -11.85 -16.02 1.34
C ALA A 27 -12.23 -14.55 1.49
N ASN A 28 -11.28 -13.65 1.29
CA ASN A 28 -11.54 -12.21 1.36
C ASN A 28 -12.01 -11.62 0.03
N ALA A 29 -12.01 -12.41 -1.05
CA ALA A 29 -12.40 -11.90 -2.37
C ALA A 29 -13.79 -11.27 -2.32
N GLY A 30 -13.92 -10.08 -2.91
CA GLY A 30 -15.15 -9.32 -2.89
C GLY A 30 -15.28 -8.36 -1.73
N GLN A 31 -14.43 -8.45 -0.73
CA GLN A 31 -14.47 -7.54 0.41
C GLN A 31 -13.81 -6.22 0.08
N LYS A 32 -14.36 -5.15 0.63
CA LYS A 32 -13.71 -3.84 0.58
C LYS A 32 -12.77 -3.73 1.78
N VAL A 33 -11.54 -3.35 1.51
CA VAL A 33 -10.49 -3.30 2.53
C VAL A 33 -9.75 -1.98 2.49
N LYS A 34 -9.10 -1.67 3.60
CA LYS A 34 -8.21 -0.53 3.71
C LYS A 34 -6.89 -1.07 4.24
N LEU A 35 -5.83 -0.88 3.47
CA LEU A 35 -4.49 -1.34 3.81
C LEU A 35 -3.57 -0.15 3.95
N SER A 36 -2.71 -0.19 4.95
CA SER A 36 -1.68 0.84 5.14
C SER A 36 -0.32 0.19 5.12
N GLY A 37 0.62 0.81 4.44
CA GLY A 37 1.96 0.30 4.34
C GLY A 37 2.85 1.24 3.57
N TRP A 38 4.01 0.73 3.16
CA TRP A 38 4.90 1.48 2.29
C TRP A 38 5.02 0.76 0.96
N ILE A 39 5.28 1.55 -0.10
CA ILE A 39 5.44 1.02 -1.44
C ILE A 39 6.77 0.29 -1.51
N HIS A 40 6.72 -1.02 -1.62
CA HIS A 40 7.91 -1.84 -1.74
C HIS A 40 8.42 -1.87 -3.18
N ARG A 41 7.50 -1.94 -4.13
CA ARG A 41 7.83 -2.04 -5.54
C ARG A 41 6.67 -1.52 -6.39
N LYS A 42 6.99 -0.88 -7.50
CA LYS A 42 5.99 -0.44 -8.49
C LYS A 42 6.36 -0.99 -9.86
N ARG A 43 5.34 -1.36 -10.63
CA ARG A 43 5.50 -1.76 -12.03
C ARG A 43 4.42 -1.09 -12.86
N ASN A 44 4.81 -0.21 -13.76
CA ASN A 44 3.90 0.44 -14.69
C ASN A 44 3.99 -0.26 -16.03
N LEU A 45 2.90 -0.91 -16.44
CA LEU A 45 2.83 -1.67 -17.67
C LEU A 45 2.07 -0.92 -18.79
N GLY A 46 1.87 0.38 -18.60
CA GLY A 46 1.19 1.20 -19.60
C GLY A 46 -0.32 1.26 -19.39
N ASN A 47 -0.97 0.13 -19.29
CA ASN A 47 -2.42 0.05 -19.06
C ASN A 47 -2.78 -0.30 -17.63
N LEU A 48 -1.84 -0.83 -16.87
CA LEU A 48 -2.00 -1.19 -15.46
C LEU A 48 -0.78 -0.75 -14.69
N CYS A 49 -1.00 -0.30 -13.46
CA CYS A 49 0.07 -0.03 -12.53
C CYS A 49 -0.10 -0.96 -11.33
N PHE A 50 0.93 -1.74 -11.06
CA PHE A 50 0.96 -2.64 -9.91
C PHE A 50 1.83 -2.04 -8.83
N VAL A 51 1.33 -2.06 -7.60
CA VAL A 51 2.05 -1.59 -6.43
C VAL A 51 2.07 -2.71 -5.40
N ASP A 52 3.27 -3.12 -5.02
CA ASP A 52 3.42 -4.06 -3.91
C ASP A 52 3.46 -3.24 -2.63
N LEU A 53 2.40 -3.32 -1.86
CA LEU A 53 2.26 -2.62 -0.59
C LEU A 53 2.71 -3.53 0.52
N ARG A 54 3.65 -3.07 1.32
CA ARG A 54 4.25 -3.86 2.39
C ARG A 54 3.99 -3.24 3.75
N ASP A 55 3.81 -4.10 4.74
CA ASP A 55 3.82 -3.70 6.14
C ASP A 55 4.66 -4.71 6.93
N HIS A 56 4.55 -4.71 8.26
CA HIS A 56 5.31 -5.62 9.10
C HIS A 56 4.83 -7.07 9.03
N TYR A 57 3.69 -7.31 8.37
CA TYR A 57 3.05 -8.63 8.33
C TYR A 57 3.15 -9.30 6.97
N GLY A 58 3.41 -8.55 5.92
CA GLY A 58 3.53 -9.13 4.59
C GLY A 58 3.41 -8.11 3.47
N ILE A 59 3.17 -8.63 2.28
CA ILE A 59 3.05 -7.83 1.06
C ILE A 59 1.74 -8.19 0.37
N THR A 60 1.03 -7.17 -0.13
CA THR A 60 -0.17 -7.35 -0.94
C THR A 60 0.00 -6.59 -2.24
N GLN A 61 -0.28 -7.24 -3.35
CA GLN A 61 -0.29 -6.58 -4.65
C GLN A 61 -1.55 -5.73 -4.80
N CYS A 62 -1.36 -4.47 -5.17
CA CYS A 62 -2.45 -3.56 -5.49
C CYS A 62 -2.37 -3.22 -6.96
N VAL A 63 -3.52 -2.99 -7.60
CA VAL A 63 -3.56 -2.70 -9.03
C VAL A 63 -4.49 -1.54 -9.29
N VAL A 64 -4.10 -0.68 -10.23
CA VAL A 64 -4.93 0.41 -10.72
C VAL A 64 -4.86 0.44 -12.24
N ASP A 65 -6.01 0.70 -12.85
CA ASP A 65 -6.17 0.75 -14.31
C ASP A 65 -5.83 2.15 -14.82
N SER A 66 -5.29 2.24 -16.03
CA SER A 66 -4.92 3.53 -16.65
C SER A 66 -6.12 4.45 -16.87
N SER A 67 -7.34 3.92 -16.87
CA SER A 67 -8.55 4.75 -16.99
C SER A 67 -8.91 5.44 -15.68
N SER A 68 -8.29 5.05 -14.57
CA SER A 68 -8.54 5.64 -13.26
C SER A 68 -7.68 6.89 -13.06
N ASP A 69 -8.26 7.91 -12.41
CA ASP A 69 -7.50 9.11 -12.03
C ASP A 69 -6.37 8.78 -11.05
N LEU A 70 -6.49 7.64 -10.37
CA LEU A 70 -5.46 7.19 -9.42
C LEU A 70 -4.21 6.66 -10.09
N PHE A 71 -4.29 6.30 -11.37
CA PHE A 71 -3.15 5.78 -12.10
C PHE A 71 -1.98 6.76 -12.08
N LYS A 72 -2.27 8.02 -12.43
CA LYS A 72 -1.25 9.07 -12.44
C LYS A 72 -0.76 9.37 -11.03
N LYS A 73 -1.67 9.39 -10.07
CA LYS A 73 -1.32 9.64 -8.67
C LYS A 73 -0.34 8.60 -8.15
N LEU A 74 -0.63 7.31 -8.38
CA LEU A 74 0.26 6.23 -7.95
C LEU A 74 1.57 6.23 -8.72
N GLU A 75 1.52 6.58 -10.01
CA GLU A 75 2.73 6.65 -10.82
C GLU A 75 3.71 7.68 -10.27
N ASP A 76 3.20 8.79 -9.76
CA ASP A 76 4.02 9.89 -9.24
C ASP A 76 4.51 9.68 -7.80
N ILE A 77 3.88 8.78 -7.05
CA ILE A 77 4.30 8.53 -5.66
C ILE A 77 5.57 7.67 -5.67
N ARG A 78 6.54 8.08 -4.88
CA ARG A 78 7.84 7.41 -4.84
C ARG A 78 7.78 6.11 -4.06
N VAL A 79 8.62 5.16 -4.46
CA VAL A 79 8.86 3.93 -3.71
C VAL A 79 9.29 4.30 -2.28
N GLU A 80 8.93 3.49 -1.31
CA GLU A 80 9.15 3.68 0.13
C GLU A 80 8.24 4.75 0.75
N SER A 81 7.38 5.38 -0.02
CA SER A 81 6.36 6.26 0.56
C SER A 81 5.34 5.45 1.35
N VAL A 82 4.83 6.04 2.42
CA VAL A 82 3.77 5.43 3.25
C VAL A 82 2.42 5.89 2.71
N ILE A 83 1.58 4.92 2.40
CA ILE A 83 0.24 5.20 1.85
C ILE A 83 -0.81 4.34 2.52
N THR A 84 -2.05 4.79 2.44
CA THR A 84 -3.23 3.99 2.75
C THR A 84 -4.02 3.81 1.46
N VAL A 85 -4.37 2.56 1.17
CA VAL A 85 -5.08 2.18 -0.03
C VAL A 85 -6.45 1.66 0.35
N ASP A 86 -7.50 2.21 -0.27
CA ASP A 86 -8.84 1.64 -0.22
C ASP A 86 -9.06 0.84 -1.49
N GLY A 87 -9.65 -0.33 -1.38
CA GLY A 87 -9.94 -1.11 -2.56
C GLY A 87 -10.74 -2.36 -2.27
N GLU A 88 -10.94 -3.13 -3.32
CA GLU A 88 -11.67 -4.39 -3.25
C GLU A 88 -10.74 -5.54 -3.53
N VAL A 89 -10.83 -6.58 -2.73
CA VAL A 89 -10.04 -7.80 -2.93
C VAL A 89 -10.61 -8.58 -4.11
N VAL A 90 -9.77 -8.88 -5.08
CA VAL A 90 -10.14 -9.67 -6.25
C VAL A 90 -9.15 -10.80 -6.45
N MET A 91 -9.54 -11.81 -7.20
CA MET A 91 -8.65 -12.92 -7.52
C MET A 91 -7.64 -12.49 -8.59
N ARG A 92 -6.39 -12.90 -8.42
CA ARG A 92 -5.36 -12.64 -9.43
C ARG A 92 -5.51 -13.59 -10.60
N GLU A 93 -5.25 -13.10 -11.81
CA GLU A 93 -5.18 -13.97 -12.99
C GLU A 93 -3.93 -14.84 -12.92
N SER A 94 -2.82 -14.26 -12.49
CA SER A 94 -1.54 -15.00 -12.33
C SER A 94 -1.23 -15.12 -10.85
N VAL A 95 -1.49 -16.30 -10.32
CA VAL A 95 -1.23 -16.59 -8.92
C VAL A 95 0.27 -16.65 -8.66
N ASN A 96 0.72 -16.03 -7.59
CA ASN A 96 2.11 -16.13 -7.14
C ASN A 96 2.18 -17.00 -5.91
N LYS A 97 2.59 -18.25 -6.10
CA LYS A 97 2.64 -19.23 -5.02
C LYS A 97 3.73 -18.96 -4.00
N ASN A 98 4.64 -18.05 -4.29
CA ASN A 98 5.73 -17.69 -3.38
C ASN A 98 5.31 -16.69 -2.31
N MET A 99 4.07 -16.20 -2.37
CA MET A 99 3.54 -15.23 -1.41
C MET A 99 2.29 -15.80 -0.75
N PRO A 100 2.13 -15.64 0.58
CA PRO A 100 0.90 -16.05 1.25
C PRO A 100 -0.35 -15.35 0.69
N THR A 101 -0.22 -14.09 0.24
CA THR A 101 -1.32 -13.32 -0.35
C THR A 101 -1.35 -13.43 -1.86
N GLY A 102 -0.63 -14.38 -2.45
CA GLY A 102 -0.40 -14.43 -3.89
C GLY A 102 -1.59 -14.83 -4.75
N ASP A 103 -2.71 -15.24 -4.13
CA ASP A 103 -3.91 -15.62 -4.86
C ASP A 103 -4.82 -14.43 -5.14
N ILE A 104 -4.60 -13.32 -4.47
CA ILE A 104 -5.48 -12.14 -4.57
C ILE A 104 -4.68 -10.89 -4.87
N GLU A 105 -5.40 -9.85 -5.24
CA GLU A 105 -4.86 -8.52 -5.35
C GLU A 105 -5.94 -7.54 -4.93
N VAL A 106 -5.56 -6.30 -4.65
CA VAL A 106 -6.51 -5.26 -4.27
C VAL A 106 -6.66 -4.29 -5.45
N LYS A 107 -7.90 -4.19 -5.94
CA LYS A 107 -8.23 -3.23 -6.98
C LYS A 107 -8.48 -1.89 -6.29
N VAL A 108 -7.59 -0.95 -6.52
CA VAL A 108 -7.54 0.31 -5.77
C VAL A 108 -8.67 1.25 -6.18
N SER A 109 -9.37 1.79 -5.19
CA SER A 109 -10.40 2.80 -5.39
C SER A 109 -10.02 4.16 -4.82
N ASP A 110 -9.08 4.23 -3.89
CA ASP A 110 -8.57 5.49 -3.36
C ASP A 110 -7.19 5.28 -2.73
N VAL A 111 -6.40 6.35 -2.69
CA VAL A 111 -5.05 6.34 -2.12
C VAL A 111 -4.83 7.62 -1.34
N VAL A 112 -4.32 7.48 -0.13
CA VAL A 112 -3.90 8.61 0.69
C VAL A 112 -2.39 8.49 0.91
N LEU A 113 -1.66 9.53 0.52
CA LEU A 113 -0.22 9.62 0.78
C LEU A 113 -0.01 10.25 2.15
N HIS A 114 0.75 9.56 2.99
CA HIS A 114 1.09 10.07 4.32
C HIS A 114 2.47 10.67 4.30
N SER A 115 2.55 11.93 4.70
CA SER A 115 3.82 12.59 4.88
C SER A 115 4.23 12.46 6.34
N MET A 116 5.49 12.14 6.60
CA MET A 116 5.98 12.10 7.98
C MET A 116 5.88 13.46 8.63
N ALA A 117 6.04 14.52 7.86
CA ALA A 117 5.92 15.88 8.37
C ALA A 117 4.49 16.22 8.81
N ASP A 118 3.49 15.61 8.17
CA ASP A 118 2.09 15.83 8.51
C ASP A 118 1.68 15.14 9.81
N VAL A 119 2.34 14.04 10.12
CA VAL A 119 1.95 13.18 11.23
C VAL A 119 2.87 13.35 12.43
N LEU A 120 4.17 13.57 12.16
CA LEU A 120 5.17 13.84 13.18
C LEU A 120 5.76 15.22 12.92
N PRO A 121 5.21 16.26 13.54
CA PRO A 121 5.74 17.61 13.36
C PRO A 121 7.03 17.78 14.14
N ILE A 122 8.01 16.95 13.83
CA ILE A 122 9.33 16.99 14.45
C ILE A 122 10.24 17.78 13.56
N GLN A 123 10.77 18.86 14.08
CA GLN A 123 11.63 19.73 13.32
C GLN A 123 12.90 18.99 12.89
N GLY A 124 13.27 19.16 11.65
CA GLY A 124 14.46 18.54 11.10
C GLY A 124 14.27 17.12 10.65
N PHE A 125 13.08 16.57 10.84
CA PHE A 125 12.84 15.18 10.48
C PHE A 125 12.73 15.04 8.96
N GLY A 126 13.59 14.21 8.40
CA GLY A 126 13.62 14.03 6.96
C GLY A 126 14.38 15.10 6.21
N GLU A 127 14.94 16.06 6.90
CA GLU A 127 15.70 17.12 6.28
C GLU A 127 17.15 16.78 6.10
N ASP A 128 17.61 15.80 6.76
CA ASP A 128 19.02 15.46 6.80
C ASP A 128 19.49 14.75 5.56
N ASN A 129 18.91 15.04 4.54
CA ASN A 129 19.14 14.33 3.31
C ASN A 129 20.13 14.96 2.44
#